data_2bd92cbcf3dbc65066d6edafa33dfb5c
#
_entry.id   2bd92cbcf3dbc65066d6edafa33dfb5c
#
_cell.length_a   1.000
_cell.length_b   1.000
_cell.length_c   1.000
_cell.angle_alpha   90.00
_cell.angle_beta   90.00
_cell.angle_gamma   90.00
#
_symmetry.space_group_name_H-M   'P 1'
#
loop_
_entity.id
_entity.type
_entity.pdbx_description
1 polymer ?
#
loop_
_entity_poly.entity_id
_entity_poly.type
_entity_poly.pdbx_seq_one_letter_code
_entity_poly.pdbx_strand_id
1 'polypeptide(L)'
;MASDVDAVSAMYEAPLLAVRDGRAIRLADRAGVREHLAELMVGYARSGAARSDVAALDVVSLGTSSVLATVQWHVRDADGGLVKQLRTTYQLLRADGGWRILAYTNHD
;
A
#
# COMPACT_ATOMS: atom_id res chain seq x y z
N MET A 1 14.09 5.68 -2.44
CA MET A 1 13.62 6.47 -1.30
C MET A 1 12.11 6.41 -1.17
N ALA A 2 11.67 6.39 0.05
CA ALA A 2 10.23 6.44 0.33
C ALA A 2 9.58 7.70 -0.22
N SER A 3 10.38 8.72 -0.51
CA SER A 3 9.90 9.98 -1.08
C SER A 3 9.60 9.91 -2.57
N ASP A 4 9.87 8.78 -3.23
CA ASP A 4 9.58 8.65 -4.65
C ASP A 4 8.11 8.26 -4.86
N VAL A 5 7.24 9.25 -4.69
CA VAL A 5 5.80 9.04 -4.80
C VAL A 5 5.37 8.69 -6.23
N ASP A 6 6.11 9.13 -7.23
CA ASP A 6 5.76 8.83 -8.62
C ASP A 6 5.97 7.35 -8.93
N ALA A 7 7.08 6.77 -8.48
CA ALA A 7 7.34 5.34 -8.66
C ALA A 7 6.33 4.48 -7.91
N VAL A 8 6.00 4.85 -6.68
CA VAL A 8 5.01 4.12 -5.88
C VAL A 8 3.63 4.24 -6.50
N SER A 9 3.23 5.44 -6.91
CA SER A 9 1.94 5.69 -7.55
C SER A 9 1.76 4.88 -8.83
N ALA A 10 2.84 4.64 -9.56
CA ALA A 10 2.78 3.87 -10.80
C ALA A 10 2.34 2.42 -10.60
N MET A 11 2.45 1.88 -9.39
CA MET A 11 2.00 0.52 -9.06
C MET A 11 0.49 0.44 -8.82
N TYR A 12 -0.18 1.56 -8.66
CA TYR A 12 -1.61 1.64 -8.34
C TYR A 12 -2.42 2.03 -9.56
N GLU A 13 -3.61 1.43 -9.69
CA GLU A 13 -4.58 1.83 -10.70
C GLU A 13 -5.42 3.01 -10.22
N ALA A 14 -6.04 3.70 -11.16
CA ALA A 14 -7.09 4.67 -10.90
C ALA A 14 -8.33 4.26 -11.71
N PRO A 15 -9.52 4.22 -11.13
CA PRO A 15 -9.82 4.53 -9.72
C PRO A 15 -9.23 3.51 -8.75
N LEU A 16 -8.94 3.96 -7.54
CA LEU A 16 -8.42 3.13 -6.46
C LEU A 16 -9.40 3.14 -5.29
N LEU A 17 -9.66 1.98 -4.71
CA LEU A 17 -10.41 1.90 -3.47
C LEU A 17 -9.43 1.68 -2.32
N ALA A 18 -9.45 2.60 -1.35
CA ALA A 18 -8.63 2.53 -0.16
C ALA A 18 -9.53 2.38 1.06
N VAL A 19 -9.30 1.35 1.86
CA VAL A 19 -10.07 1.12 3.08
C VAL A 19 -9.14 1.23 4.27
N ARG A 20 -9.43 2.17 5.16
CA ARG A 20 -8.62 2.46 6.34
C ARG A 20 -9.53 2.87 7.49
N ASP A 21 -9.26 2.33 8.69
CA ASP A 21 -10.00 2.71 9.90
C ASP A 21 -11.51 2.57 9.74
N GLY A 22 -11.95 1.53 9.04
CA GLY A 22 -13.36 1.30 8.80
C GLY A 22 -14.01 2.22 7.79
N ARG A 23 -13.21 2.98 7.02
CA ARG A 23 -13.70 3.91 6.00
C ARG A 23 -13.23 3.49 4.62
N ALA A 24 -14.11 3.61 3.64
CA ALA A 24 -13.79 3.40 2.24
C ALA A 24 -13.63 4.75 1.55
N ILE A 25 -12.50 4.93 0.88
CA ILE A 25 -12.18 6.15 0.14
C ILE A 25 -12.00 5.75 -1.31
N ARG A 26 -12.74 6.39 -2.21
CA ARG A 26 -12.59 6.16 -3.65
C ARG A 26 -11.78 7.31 -4.25
N LEU A 27 -10.65 6.97 -4.84
CA LEU A 27 -9.77 7.92 -5.51
C LEU A 27 -9.99 7.76 -7.01
N ALA A 28 -10.67 8.71 -7.60
CA ALA A 28 -11.25 8.56 -8.94
C ALA A 28 -10.22 8.60 -10.06
N ASP A 29 -9.14 9.35 -9.89
CA ASP A 29 -8.17 9.59 -10.96
C ASP A 29 -6.73 9.48 -10.48
N ARG A 30 -5.82 9.53 -11.43
CA ARG A 30 -4.37 9.40 -11.17
C ARG A 30 -3.85 10.47 -10.21
N ALA A 31 -4.31 11.70 -10.37
CA ALA A 31 -3.88 12.80 -9.51
C ALA A 31 -4.30 12.56 -8.06
N GLY A 32 -5.53 12.09 -7.85
CA GLY A 32 -6.05 11.77 -6.51
C GLY A 32 -5.28 10.62 -5.86
N VAL A 33 -4.93 9.58 -6.61
CA VAL A 33 -4.13 8.47 -6.13
C VAL A 33 -2.75 8.95 -5.69
N ARG A 34 -2.10 9.76 -6.50
CA ARG A 34 -0.78 10.29 -6.19
C ARG A 34 -0.80 11.15 -4.93
N GLU A 35 -1.77 12.04 -4.83
CA GLU A 35 -1.93 12.91 -3.66
C GLU A 35 -2.15 12.10 -2.38
N HIS A 36 -3.01 11.09 -2.44
CA HIS A 36 -3.28 10.20 -1.31
C HIS A 36 -2.00 9.51 -0.83
N LEU A 37 -1.22 8.94 -1.76
CA LEU A 37 0.02 8.26 -1.42
C LEU A 37 1.07 9.22 -0.86
N ALA A 38 1.15 10.44 -1.40
CA ALA A 38 2.05 11.46 -0.89
C ALA A 38 1.71 11.83 0.56
N GLU A 39 0.43 11.96 0.88
CA GLU A 39 -0.02 12.25 2.24
C GLU A 39 0.33 11.11 3.20
N LEU A 40 0.18 9.85 2.77
CA LEU A 40 0.58 8.70 3.58
C LEU A 40 2.07 8.72 3.88
N MET A 41 2.89 9.01 2.90
CA MET A 41 4.35 9.08 3.08
C MET A 41 4.74 10.17 4.08
N VAL A 42 4.10 11.33 4.01
CA VAL A 42 4.33 12.41 4.97
C VAL A 42 3.92 11.96 6.37
N GLY A 43 2.77 11.30 6.50
CA GLY A 43 2.31 10.81 7.79
C GLY A 43 3.26 9.81 8.42
N TYR A 44 3.78 8.88 7.64
CA TYR A 44 4.77 7.91 8.13
C TYR A 44 6.06 8.60 8.57
N ALA A 45 6.56 9.56 7.77
CA ALA A 45 7.76 10.31 8.12
C ALA A 45 7.58 11.06 9.45
N ARG A 46 6.42 11.66 9.67
CA ARG A 46 6.11 12.38 10.91
C ARG A 46 6.04 11.45 12.13
N SER A 47 5.66 10.19 11.93
CA SER A 47 5.61 9.22 13.03
C SER A 47 6.96 8.62 13.37
N GLY A 48 8.04 9.05 12.71
CA GLY A 48 9.39 8.55 12.93
C GLY A 48 9.74 7.31 12.10
N ALA A 49 8.86 6.92 11.18
CA ALA A 49 9.11 5.77 10.32
C ALA A 49 10.24 6.05 9.34
N ALA A 50 11.24 5.18 9.31
CA ALA A 50 12.35 5.26 8.39
C ALA A 50 12.28 4.18 7.31
N ARG A 51 11.71 3.02 7.63
CA ARG A 51 11.55 1.93 6.66
C ARG A 51 10.40 1.01 7.07
N SER A 52 9.95 0.23 6.10
CA SER A 52 8.95 -0.81 6.32
C SER A 52 9.52 -2.14 5.83
N ASP A 53 9.47 -3.14 6.69
CA ASP A 53 9.92 -4.49 6.36
C ASP A 53 8.70 -5.40 6.18
N VAL A 54 8.77 -6.30 5.22
CA VAL A 54 7.74 -7.34 5.05
C VAL A 54 8.06 -8.46 6.03
N ALA A 55 7.21 -8.60 7.06
CA ALA A 55 7.38 -9.64 8.08
C ALA A 55 6.71 -10.95 7.66
N ALA A 56 5.62 -10.87 6.90
CA ALA A 56 4.91 -12.04 6.39
C ALA A 56 4.13 -11.65 5.13
N LEU A 57 3.92 -12.63 4.25
CA LEU A 57 3.16 -12.44 3.02
C LEU A 57 2.31 -13.68 2.77
N ASP A 58 1.01 -13.47 2.62
CA ASP A 58 0.06 -14.51 2.23
C ASP A 58 -0.61 -14.11 0.92
N VAL A 59 -0.66 -15.04 -0.03
CA VAL A 59 -1.24 -14.77 -1.33
C VAL A 59 -2.35 -15.79 -1.62
N VAL A 60 -3.51 -15.28 -2.02
CA VAL A 60 -4.64 -16.11 -2.45
C VAL A 60 -4.91 -15.77 -3.92
N SER A 61 -4.83 -16.78 -4.77
CA SER A 61 -5.12 -16.63 -6.19
C SER A 61 -6.63 -16.55 -6.42
N LEU A 62 -7.03 -15.60 -7.25
CA LEU A 62 -8.41 -15.42 -7.68
C LEU A 62 -8.44 -15.65 -9.19
N GLY A 63 -8.41 -16.93 -9.58
CA GLY A 63 -8.24 -17.30 -10.99
C GLY A 63 -6.82 -17.05 -11.47
N THR A 64 -6.66 -16.76 -12.76
CA THR A 64 -5.35 -16.64 -13.39
C THR A 64 -4.83 -15.20 -13.49
N SER A 65 -5.70 -14.23 -13.25
CA SER A 65 -5.35 -12.83 -13.52
C SER A 65 -5.47 -11.91 -12.30
N SER A 66 -5.87 -12.44 -11.15
CA SER A 66 -6.06 -11.63 -9.96
C SER A 66 -5.58 -12.37 -8.72
N VAL A 67 -5.12 -11.61 -7.72
CA VAL A 67 -4.73 -12.16 -6.43
C VAL A 67 -5.13 -11.23 -5.31
N LEU A 68 -5.30 -11.80 -4.11
CA LEU A 68 -5.30 -11.04 -2.86
C LEU A 68 -3.97 -11.32 -2.17
N ALA A 69 -3.23 -10.28 -1.85
CA ALA A 69 -1.96 -10.38 -1.16
C ALA A 69 -2.04 -9.66 0.17
N THR A 70 -1.87 -10.38 1.26
CA THR A 70 -1.85 -9.80 2.62
C THR A 70 -0.42 -9.71 3.07
N VAL A 71 0.02 -8.49 3.37
CA VAL A 71 1.36 -8.18 3.82
C VAL A 71 1.30 -7.78 5.28
N GLN A 72 2.11 -8.41 6.11
CA GLN A 72 2.35 -7.92 7.46
C GLN A 72 3.58 -7.03 7.43
N TRP A 73 3.38 -5.77 7.79
CA TRP A 73 4.42 -4.75 7.80
C TRP A 73 4.97 -4.54 9.20
N HIS A 74 6.29 -4.49 9.32
CA HIS A 74 6.97 -3.94 10.49
C HIS A 74 7.57 -2.61 10.10
N VAL A 75 7.00 -1.53 10.62
CA VAL A 75 7.49 -0.18 10.37
C VAL A 75 8.51 0.17 11.45
N ARG A 76 9.70 0.57 11.04
CA ARG A 76 10.83 0.80 11.94
C ARG A 76 11.34 2.22 11.81
N ASP A 77 11.90 2.72 12.92
CA ASP A 77 12.59 4.01 12.94
C ASP A 77 14.03 3.89 12.41
N ALA A 78 14.76 5.00 12.43
CA ALA A 78 16.13 5.04 11.91
C ALA A 78 17.09 4.14 12.69
N ASP A 79 16.78 3.85 13.95
CA ASP A 79 17.59 2.99 14.82
C ASP A 79 17.22 1.52 14.72
N GLY A 80 16.24 1.18 13.90
CA GLY A 80 15.74 -0.18 13.73
C GLY A 80 14.66 -0.57 14.74
N GLY A 81 14.23 0.34 15.60
CA GLY A 81 13.17 0.10 16.57
C GLY A 81 11.81 -0.04 15.90
N LEU A 82 10.95 -0.90 16.44
CA LEU A 82 9.61 -1.11 15.92
C LEU A 82 8.70 0.05 16.33
N VAL A 83 8.26 0.81 15.33
CA VAL A 83 7.31 1.92 15.53
C VAL A 83 5.88 1.41 15.49
N LYS A 84 5.58 0.48 14.57
CA LYS A 84 4.22 0.08 14.28
C LYS A 84 4.20 -1.25 13.55
N GLN A 85 3.17 -2.05 13.82
CA GLN A 85 2.84 -3.22 13.03
C GLN A 85 1.47 -3.00 12.40
N LEU A 86 1.32 -3.38 11.14
CA LEU A 86 0.02 -3.35 10.49
C LEU A 86 -0.02 -4.40 9.39
N ARG A 87 -1.24 -4.75 9.00
CA ARG A 87 -1.47 -5.62 7.86
C ARG A 87 -2.21 -4.85 6.79
N THR A 88 -1.83 -5.11 5.55
CA THR A 88 -2.50 -4.55 4.38
C THR A 88 -2.82 -5.69 3.43
N THR A 89 -4.08 -5.77 3.03
CA THR A 89 -4.49 -6.69 1.98
C THR A 89 -4.69 -5.89 0.70
N TYR A 90 -3.96 -6.30 -0.33
CA TYR A 90 -4.02 -5.69 -1.66
C TYR A 90 -4.79 -6.60 -2.59
N GLN A 91 -5.66 -6.01 -3.41
CA GLN A 91 -6.19 -6.71 -4.57
C GLN A 91 -5.41 -6.27 -5.79
N LEU A 92 -4.81 -7.25 -6.49
CA LEU A 92 -3.98 -6.99 -7.64
C LEU A 92 -4.55 -7.66 -8.88
N LEU A 93 -4.37 -6.98 -10.01
CA LEU A 93 -4.76 -7.47 -11.32
C LEU A 93 -3.52 -7.57 -12.18
N ARG A 94 -3.39 -8.68 -12.92
CA ARG A 94 -2.33 -8.81 -13.91
C ARG A 94 -2.67 -7.93 -15.11
N ALA A 95 -1.75 -7.06 -15.44
CA ALA A 95 -1.86 -6.18 -16.60
C ALA A 95 -0.57 -6.31 -17.42
N ASP A 96 -0.53 -5.70 -18.59
CA ASP A 96 0.65 -5.72 -19.43
C ASP A 96 1.86 -5.20 -18.65
N GLY A 97 2.89 -6.02 -18.56
CA GLY A 97 4.12 -5.66 -17.89
C GLY A 97 4.13 -5.88 -16.38
N GLY A 98 3.08 -6.46 -15.78
CA GLY A 98 3.13 -6.82 -14.37
C GLY A 98 1.80 -6.72 -13.64
N TRP A 99 1.88 -6.61 -12.31
CA TRP A 99 0.72 -6.55 -11.44
C TRP A 99 0.40 -5.11 -11.09
N ARG A 100 -0.91 -4.80 -11.02
CA ARG A 100 -1.40 -3.46 -10.67
C ARG A 100 -2.32 -3.57 -9.45
N ILE A 101 -2.21 -2.62 -8.54
CA ILE A 101 -3.02 -2.58 -7.33
C ILE A 101 -4.33 -1.85 -7.62
N LEU A 102 -5.45 -2.55 -7.42
CA LEU A 102 -6.80 -2.01 -7.64
C LEU A 102 -7.42 -1.47 -6.36
N ALA A 103 -7.08 -2.07 -5.23
CA ALA A 103 -7.66 -1.73 -3.93
C ALA A 103 -6.72 -2.19 -2.84
N TYR A 104 -6.79 -1.53 -1.68
CA TYR A 104 -6.12 -2.04 -0.48
C TYR A 104 -6.97 -1.78 0.75
N THR A 105 -6.78 -2.63 1.76
CA THR A 105 -7.38 -2.47 3.08
C THR A 105 -6.29 -2.56 4.12
N ASN A 106 -6.15 -1.52 4.93
CA ASN A 106 -5.32 -1.59 6.13
C ASN A 106 -6.17 -2.17 7.26
N HIS A 107 -5.66 -3.19 7.93
CA HIS A 107 -6.37 -3.86 9.01
C HIS A 107 -5.40 -4.41 10.06
N ASP A 108 -5.97 -4.92 11.12
CA ASP A 108 -5.20 -5.47 12.23
C ASP A 108 -4.61 -6.85 11.93
#